data_0b58af538f58d856c2ea7f86c9d772fe
#
_entry.id   0b58af538f58d856c2ea7f86c9d772fe
#
_cell.length_a   1.000
_cell.length_b   1.000
_cell.length_c   1.000
_cell.angle_alpha   90.00
_cell.angle_beta   90.00
_cell.angle_gamma   90.00
#
_symmetry.space_group_name_H-M   'P 1'
#
loop_
_entity.id
_entity.type
_entity.pdbx_description
1 polymer ?
#
loop_
_entity_poly.entity_id
_entity_poly.type
_entity_poly.pdbx_seq_one_letter_code
_entity_poly.pdbx_strand_id
1 'polypeptide(L)'
;MLEFPLTELLDEQACYDFLLRTLHPDGLHCPDAHPLPHDQAPHDRHRAPIMDYRCRKCGAVFNLFTGTIWSKTRFRCATIVQILRGIAQGVPTKHLAAELGIDRSHLLQRRHQIQALVEQRLSPLRAAA
;
A
#
# COMPACT_ATOMS: atom_id res chain seq x y z
N MET A 1 29.22 2.50 -10.71
CA MET A 1 28.08 3.24 -10.16
C MET A 1 27.62 2.57 -8.88
N LEU A 2 27.49 3.36 -7.82
CA LEU A 2 27.02 2.83 -6.55
C LEU A 2 25.50 2.58 -6.62
N GLU A 3 25.11 1.36 -6.31
CA GLU A 3 23.69 1.03 -6.13
C GLU A 3 23.32 1.26 -4.67
N PHE A 4 22.27 2.04 -4.45
CA PHE A 4 21.74 2.25 -3.11
C PHE A 4 20.56 1.31 -2.87
N PRO A 5 20.70 0.37 -1.94
CA PRO A 5 19.59 -0.53 -1.61
C PRO A 5 18.58 0.18 -0.69
N LEU A 6 17.92 1.20 -1.21
CA LEU A 6 17.01 2.04 -0.43
C LEU A 6 15.92 1.24 0.26
N THR A 7 15.35 0.25 -0.43
CA THR A 7 14.29 -0.59 0.14
C THR A 7 14.79 -1.35 1.36
N GLU A 8 16.04 -1.82 1.32
CA GLU A 8 16.64 -2.56 2.44
C GLU A 8 17.03 -1.64 3.60
N LEU A 9 17.32 -0.38 3.30
CA LEU A 9 17.71 0.61 4.31
C LEU A 9 16.52 1.27 5.00
N LEU A 10 15.32 1.17 4.42
CA LEU A 10 14.11 1.72 5.02
C LEU A 10 13.60 0.83 6.13
N ASP A 11 13.09 1.47 7.19
CA ASP A 11 12.45 0.79 8.30
C ASP A 11 11.07 0.28 7.86
N GLU A 12 10.91 -1.04 7.78
CA GLU A 12 9.64 -1.68 7.38
C GLU A 12 8.49 -1.30 8.33
N GLN A 13 8.74 -1.21 9.62
CA GLN A 13 7.71 -0.84 10.58
C GLN A 13 7.24 0.60 10.36
N ALA A 14 8.17 1.52 10.14
CA ALA A 14 7.83 2.91 9.85
C ALA A 14 7.05 3.04 8.54
N CYS A 15 7.42 2.27 7.53
CA CYS A 15 6.69 2.24 6.26
C CYS A 15 5.28 1.65 6.44
N TYR A 16 5.14 0.60 7.25
CA TYR A 16 3.84 0.04 7.60
C TYR A 16 2.95 1.09 8.28
N ASP A 17 3.49 1.78 9.27
CA ASP A 17 2.74 2.82 10.00
C ASP A 17 2.28 3.93 9.07
N PHE A 18 3.15 4.35 8.16
CA PHE A 18 2.79 5.36 7.15
C PHE A 18 1.66 4.89 6.24
N LEU A 19 1.76 3.66 5.72
CA LEU A 19 0.74 3.09 4.85
C LEU A 19 -0.59 2.89 5.59
N LEU A 20 -0.53 2.48 6.85
CA LEU A 20 -1.73 2.31 7.67
C LEU A 20 -2.48 3.64 7.80
N ARG A 21 -1.78 4.73 8.13
CA ARG A 21 -2.40 6.05 8.23
C ARG A 21 -2.97 6.53 6.89
N THR A 22 -2.26 6.24 5.82
CA THR A 22 -2.63 6.72 4.48
C THR A 22 -3.79 5.94 3.89
N LEU A 23 -3.76 4.61 3.98
CA LEU A 23 -4.75 3.74 3.38
C LEU A 23 -5.99 3.54 4.27
N HIS A 24 -5.81 3.59 5.57
CA HIS A 24 -6.87 3.31 6.55
C HIS A 24 -6.86 4.34 7.67
N PRO A 25 -7.23 5.59 7.38
CA PRO A 25 -7.21 6.64 8.42
C PRO A 25 -8.12 6.35 9.61
N ASP A 26 -9.17 5.56 9.40
CA ASP A 26 -10.10 5.15 10.47
C ASP A 26 -9.78 3.78 11.05
N GLY A 27 -8.60 3.21 10.72
CA GLY A 27 -8.18 1.89 11.18
C GLY A 27 -8.58 0.77 10.22
N LEU A 28 -8.06 -0.43 10.50
CA LEU A 28 -8.35 -1.60 9.68
C LEU A 28 -9.79 -2.09 9.90
N HIS A 29 -10.38 -2.63 8.85
CA HIS A 29 -11.70 -3.25 8.88
C HIS A 29 -11.74 -4.42 7.89
N CYS A 30 -12.68 -5.33 8.09
CA CYS A 30 -12.90 -6.42 7.15
C CYS A 30 -13.60 -5.93 5.87
N PRO A 31 -13.69 -6.77 4.80
CA PRO A 31 -14.40 -6.36 3.57
C PRO A 31 -15.86 -5.95 3.80
N ASP A 32 -16.49 -6.45 4.85
CA ASP A 32 -17.88 -6.08 5.22
C ASP A 32 -17.93 -4.88 6.17
N ALA A 33 -16.82 -4.13 6.29
CA ALA A 33 -16.71 -2.91 7.08
C ALA A 33 -16.81 -3.10 8.59
N HIS A 34 -16.61 -4.31 9.12
CA HIS A 34 -16.51 -4.51 10.56
C HIS A 34 -15.13 -4.04 11.05
N PRO A 35 -15.07 -3.09 11.99
CA PRO A 35 -13.78 -2.57 12.46
C PRO A 35 -13.01 -3.62 13.26
N LEU A 36 -11.67 -3.51 13.23
CA LEU A 36 -10.79 -4.37 14.02
C LEU A 36 -10.80 -3.90 15.48
N PRO A 37 -11.18 -4.77 16.46
CA PRO A 37 -11.09 -4.42 17.87
C PRO A 37 -9.64 -4.17 18.30
N HIS A 38 -9.44 -3.25 19.24
CA HIS A 38 -8.11 -2.91 19.76
C HIS A 38 -7.38 -4.10 20.40
N ASP A 39 -8.15 -4.99 21.02
CA ASP A 39 -7.61 -6.12 21.80
C ASP A 39 -7.46 -7.39 20.98
N GLN A 40 -7.78 -7.35 19.68
CA GLN A 40 -7.72 -8.55 18.86
C GLN A 40 -6.29 -8.86 18.43
N ALA A 41 -5.83 -10.08 18.74
CA ALA A 41 -4.53 -10.57 18.30
C ALA A 41 -4.56 -10.94 16.80
N PRO A 42 -3.43 -10.83 16.11
CA PRO A 42 -3.33 -11.27 14.72
C PRO A 42 -3.59 -12.77 14.58
N HIS A 43 -4.22 -13.14 13.46
CA HIS A 43 -4.41 -14.52 13.05
C HIS A 43 -3.10 -15.10 12.49
N ASP A 44 -2.31 -14.32 11.77
CA ASP A 44 -1.04 -14.72 11.17
C ASP A 44 -0.04 -13.57 11.22
N ARG A 45 1.20 -13.86 11.62
CA ARG A 45 2.28 -12.89 11.80
C ARG A 45 3.50 -13.14 10.91
N HIS A 46 3.43 -14.11 9.99
CA HIS A 46 4.64 -14.55 9.26
C HIS A 46 5.20 -13.47 8.32
N ARG A 47 4.43 -12.45 7.99
CA ARG A 47 4.86 -11.30 7.17
C ARG A 47 5.01 -10.02 7.98
N ALA A 48 5.21 -10.12 9.28
CA ALA A 48 5.33 -8.91 10.11
C ALA A 48 6.25 -7.86 9.46
N PRO A 49 5.93 -6.57 9.55
CA PRO A 49 4.84 -5.95 10.33
C PRO A 49 3.44 -6.08 9.74
N ILE A 50 3.29 -6.59 8.52
CA ILE A 50 1.99 -6.85 7.91
C ILE A 50 1.40 -8.07 8.60
N MET A 51 0.26 -7.89 9.25
CA MET A 51 -0.41 -8.95 10.00
C MET A 51 -1.78 -9.22 9.44
N ASP A 52 -2.14 -10.50 9.32
CA ASP A 52 -3.47 -10.90 8.90
C ASP A 52 -4.36 -11.05 10.13
N TYR A 53 -5.58 -10.55 10.02
CA TYR A 53 -6.61 -10.65 11.07
C TYR A 53 -7.81 -11.39 10.53
N ARG A 54 -8.51 -12.11 11.41
CA ARG A 54 -9.78 -12.76 11.08
C ARG A 54 -10.91 -12.04 11.78
N CYS A 55 -11.89 -11.58 11.01
CA CYS A 55 -13.06 -10.90 11.56
C CYS A 55 -13.84 -11.85 12.46
N ARG A 56 -14.13 -11.42 13.70
CA ARG A 56 -14.90 -12.21 14.66
C ARG A 56 -16.38 -12.32 14.28
N LYS A 57 -16.87 -11.42 13.43
CA LYS A 57 -18.30 -11.39 13.04
C LYS A 57 -18.57 -12.16 11.76
N CYS A 58 -17.73 -12.05 10.75
CA CYS A 58 -17.96 -12.67 9.45
C CYS A 58 -16.91 -13.69 9.03
N GLY A 59 -15.83 -13.84 9.80
CA GLY A 59 -14.77 -14.81 9.51
C GLY A 59 -13.82 -14.45 8.39
N ALA A 60 -14.00 -13.29 7.74
CA ALA A 60 -13.12 -12.86 6.67
C ALA A 60 -11.71 -12.57 7.19
N VAL A 61 -10.69 -12.97 6.43
CA VAL A 61 -9.29 -12.64 6.72
C VAL A 61 -8.93 -11.36 5.97
N PHE A 62 -8.32 -10.41 6.65
CA PHE A 62 -7.97 -9.12 6.07
C PHE A 62 -6.66 -8.59 6.64
N ASN A 63 -6.03 -7.68 5.91
CA ASN A 63 -4.80 -7.02 6.34
C ASN A 63 -4.74 -5.58 5.80
N LEU A 64 -3.57 -4.95 5.93
CA LEU A 64 -3.33 -3.59 5.44
C LEU A 64 -3.77 -3.36 3.99
N PHE A 65 -3.61 -4.35 3.12
CA PHE A 65 -3.83 -4.20 1.68
C PHE A 65 -5.24 -4.58 1.23
N THR A 66 -6.03 -5.22 2.08
CA THR A 66 -7.39 -5.64 1.73
C THR A 66 -8.24 -4.42 1.34
N GLY A 67 -8.90 -4.52 0.20
CA GLY A 67 -9.75 -3.44 -0.31
C GLY A 67 -9.00 -2.28 -0.97
N THR A 68 -7.69 -2.40 -1.14
CA THR A 68 -6.87 -1.40 -1.83
C THR A 68 -6.35 -1.94 -3.16
N ILE A 69 -5.73 -1.08 -3.96
CA ILE A 69 -5.09 -1.51 -5.21
C ILE A 69 -3.94 -2.49 -4.97
N TRP A 70 -3.43 -2.57 -3.73
CA TRP A 70 -2.34 -3.45 -3.33
C TRP A 70 -2.85 -4.80 -2.81
N SER A 71 -4.14 -5.08 -2.96
CA SER A 71 -4.73 -6.35 -2.53
C SER A 71 -3.95 -7.52 -3.12
N LYS A 72 -3.62 -8.50 -2.25
CA LYS A 72 -2.84 -9.70 -2.62
C LYS A 72 -1.41 -9.43 -3.07
N THR A 73 -0.89 -8.22 -2.86
CA THR A 73 0.50 -7.92 -3.19
C THR A 73 1.47 -8.69 -2.29
N ARG A 74 2.65 -9.00 -2.85
CA ARG A 74 3.78 -9.54 -2.08
C ARG A 74 4.85 -8.50 -1.83
N PHE A 75 4.65 -7.26 -2.26
CA PHE A 75 5.60 -6.19 -2.00
C PHE A 75 5.72 -5.91 -0.51
N ARG A 76 6.95 -5.59 -0.09
CA ARG A 76 7.18 -5.05 1.25
C ARG A 76 6.63 -3.63 1.33
N CYS A 77 6.32 -3.18 2.56
CA CYS A 77 5.85 -1.81 2.77
C CYS A 77 6.86 -0.78 2.25
N ALA A 78 8.15 -1.02 2.46
CA ALA A 78 9.21 -0.15 1.94
C ALA A 78 9.16 -0.02 0.42
N THR A 79 8.90 -1.11 -0.30
CA THR A 79 8.78 -1.09 -1.75
C THR A 79 7.61 -0.24 -2.20
N ILE A 80 6.46 -0.39 -1.57
CA ILE A 80 5.26 0.39 -1.89
C ILE A 80 5.49 1.88 -1.63
N VAL A 81 6.11 2.22 -0.51
CA VAL A 81 6.45 3.63 -0.19
C VAL A 81 7.36 4.21 -1.27
N GLN A 82 8.35 3.44 -1.74
CA GLN A 82 9.23 3.89 -2.82
C GLN A 82 8.50 4.07 -4.14
N ILE A 83 7.55 3.20 -4.46
CA ILE A 83 6.71 3.35 -5.65
C ILE A 83 5.91 4.65 -5.58
N LEU A 84 5.23 4.88 -4.45
CA LEU A 84 4.43 6.08 -4.24
C LEU A 84 5.28 7.35 -4.32
N ARG A 85 6.45 7.34 -3.70
CA ARG A 85 7.38 8.47 -3.75
C ARG A 85 7.85 8.75 -5.16
N GLY A 86 8.25 7.71 -5.89
CA GLY A 86 8.71 7.85 -7.28
C GLY A 86 7.63 8.45 -8.19
N ILE A 87 6.39 7.99 -8.03
CA ILE A 87 5.26 8.51 -8.80
C ILE A 87 4.99 9.98 -8.43
N ALA A 88 4.98 10.29 -7.14
CA ALA A 88 4.76 11.66 -6.65
C ALA A 88 5.82 12.64 -7.16
N GLN A 89 7.05 12.18 -7.31
CA GLN A 89 8.17 12.99 -7.79
C GLN A 89 8.29 13.00 -9.31
N GLY A 90 7.39 12.32 -10.03
CA GLY A 90 7.41 12.27 -11.48
C GLY A 90 8.53 11.44 -12.08
N VAL A 91 9.08 10.49 -11.33
CA VAL A 91 10.12 9.60 -11.85
C VAL A 91 9.54 8.72 -12.96
N PRO A 92 10.19 8.63 -14.14
CA PRO A 92 9.71 7.79 -15.23
C PRO A 92 9.61 6.32 -14.79
N THR A 93 8.56 5.63 -15.26
CA THR A 93 8.31 4.22 -14.91
C THR A 93 9.51 3.34 -15.18
N LYS A 94 10.18 3.54 -16.30
CA LYS A 94 11.37 2.76 -16.68
C LYS A 94 12.48 2.87 -15.61
N HIS A 95 12.74 4.08 -15.15
CA HIS A 95 13.79 4.32 -14.14
C HIS A 95 13.41 3.73 -12.80
N LEU A 96 12.16 3.95 -12.38
CA LEU A 96 11.67 3.43 -11.10
C LEU A 96 11.64 1.91 -11.08
N ALA A 97 11.21 1.27 -12.15
CA ALA A 97 11.20 -0.18 -12.28
C ALA A 97 12.60 -0.77 -12.17
N ALA A 98 13.58 -0.14 -12.85
CA ALA A 98 14.98 -0.58 -12.79
C ALA A 98 15.55 -0.42 -11.37
N GLU A 99 15.28 0.70 -10.72
CA GLU A 99 15.76 0.98 -9.35
C GLU A 99 15.21 -0.02 -8.35
N LEU A 100 13.93 -0.36 -8.45
CA LEU A 100 13.26 -1.24 -7.50
C LEU A 100 13.29 -2.72 -7.88
N GLY A 101 13.80 -3.04 -9.07
CA GLY A 101 13.83 -4.42 -9.54
C GLY A 101 12.45 -5.00 -9.83
N ILE A 102 11.52 -4.17 -10.29
CA ILE A 102 10.12 -4.55 -10.56
C ILE A 102 9.90 -4.59 -12.07
N ASP A 103 9.03 -5.52 -12.50
CA ASP A 103 8.61 -5.58 -13.90
C ASP A 103 7.97 -4.25 -14.31
N ARG A 104 8.46 -3.70 -15.44
CA ARG A 104 8.02 -2.39 -15.94
C ARG A 104 6.52 -2.35 -16.25
N SER A 105 5.99 -3.41 -16.86
CA SER A 105 4.56 -3.47 -17.20
C SER A 105 3.69 -3.50 -15.97
N HIS A 106 4.09 -4.26 -14.96
CA HIS A 106 3.39 -4.33 -13.67
C HIS A 106 3.39 -2.97 -12.97
N LEU A 107 4.54 -2.30 -12.93
CA LEU A 107 4.66 -0.99 -12.31
C LEU A 107 3.82 0.05 -13.04
N LEU A 108 3.80 0.02 -14.38
CA LEU A 108 2.98 0.92 -15.19
C LEU A 108 1.50 0.76 -14.87
N GLN A 109 1.04 -0.47 -14.71
CA GLN A 109 -0.34 -0.76 -14.32
C GLN A 109 -0.68 -0.14 -12.98
N ARG A 110 0.21 -0.30 -11.98
CA ARG A 110 0.02 0.31 -10.66
C ARG A 110 -0.01 1.82 -10.73
N ARG A 111 0.89 2.39 -11.53
CA ARG A 111 0.93 3.85 -11.73
C ARG A 111 -0.39 4.38 -12.28
N HIS A 112 -0.96 3.71 -13.27
CA HIS A 112 -2.26 4.10 -13.84
C HIS A 112 -3.38 4.00 -12.80
N GLN A 113 -3.37 2.97 -11.97
CA GLN A 113 -4.36 2.82 -10.89
C GLN A 113 -4.26 3.95 -9.87
N ILE A 114 -3.05 4.33 -9.48
CA ILE A 114 -2.81 5.42 -8.51
C ILE A 114 -3.26 6.74 -9.12
N GLN A 115 -2.89 7.01 -10.37
CA GLN A 115 -3.27 8.24 -11.06
C GLN A 115 -4.78 8.35 -11.21
N ALA A 116 -5.47 7.24 -11.49
CA ALA A 116 -6.93 7.23 -11.58
C ALA A 116 -7.58 7.57 -10.23
N LEU A 117 -7.05 7.07 -9.12
CA LEU A 117 -7.56 7.40 -7.78
C LEU A 117 -7.38 8.88 -7.45
N VAL A 118 -6.22 9.45 -7.79
CA VAL A 118 -5.97 10.88 -7.60
C VAL A 118 -6.94 11.71 -8.43
N GLU A 119 -7.16 11.31 -9.67
CA GLU A 119 -8.09 11.99 -10.58
C GLU A 119 -9.52 11.97 -10.04
N GLN A 120 -9.97 10.83 -9.50
CA GLN A 120 -11.29 10.72 -8.88
C GLN A 120 -11.48 11.68 -7.71
N ARG A 121 -10.44 11.86 -6.89
CA ARG A 121 -10.49 12.79 -5.75
C ARG A 121 -10.54 14.25 -6.19
N LEU A 122 -9.88 14.59 -7.28
CA LEU A 122 -9.82 15.95 -7.81
C LEU A 122 -11.02 16.32 -8.66
N SER A 123 -11.74 15.34 -9.22
CA SER A 123 -12.86 15.56 -10.12
C SER A 123 -13.97 16.46 -9.52
N PRO A 124 -14.42 16.25 -8.26
CA PRO A 124 -15.42 17.14 -7.66
C PRO A 124 -14.92 18.58 -7.52
N LEU A 125 -13.63 18.79 -7.22
CA LEU A 125 -13.05 20.11 -7.11
C LEU A 125 -12.98 20.83 -8.47
N ARG A 126 -12.66 20.11 -9.52
CA ARG A 126 -12.64 20.62 -10.89
C ARG A 126 -14.04 21.01 -11.36
N ALA A 127 -15.03 20.20 -11.02
CA ALA A 127 -16.43 20.47 -11.38
C ALA A 127 -16.97 21.71 -10.65
N ALA A 128 -16.47 22.01 -9.46
CA ALA A 128 -16.87 23.19 -8.68
C ALA A 128 -16.19 24.48 -9.15
N ALA A 129 -15.14 24.37 -9.92
CA ALA A 129 -14.44 25.53 -10.51
C ALA A 129 -15.20 26.02 -11.76
#